data_c1dd3b3a2eb4773fb68387749622b559
#
_entry.id   c1dd3b3a2eb4773fb68387749622b559
#
_cell.length_a   1.000
_cell.length_b   1.000
_cell.length_c   1.000
_cell.angle_alpha   90.00
_cell.angle_beta   90.00
_cell.angle_gamma   90.00
#
_symmetry.space_group_name_H-M   'P 1'
#
loop_
_entity.id
_entity.type
_entity.pdbx_description
1 polymer ?
#
loop_
_entity_poly.entity_id
_entity_poly.type
_entity_poly.pdbx_seq_one_letter_code
_entity_poly.pdbx_strand_id
1 'polypeptide(L)'
;MTAASTVVKTGPRLEQAIAKIDELMQRFEKVELGDAASWTNQSLSFTRATGDMLKIADAILRAGLLREESRGAHYRKDFPERNDERFFKTSVARYNASTGKSDIEFVPVKAVLVELRARTYGKSDSKATTKETAATAS
;
A
#
# COMPACT_ATOMS: atom_id res chain seq x y z
N MET A 1 9.95 -5.70 -5.94
CA MET A 1 8.57 -5.18 -5.82
C MET A 1 7.52 -6.26 -6.15
N THR A 2 7.50 -6.87 -7.32
CA THR A 2 6.46 -7.81 -7.75
C THR A 2 6.23 -8.98 -6.78
N ALA A 3 7.27 -9.58 -6.22
CA ALA A 3 7.14 -10.70 -5.29
C ALA A 3 6.57 -10.34 -3.90
N ALA A 4 6.66 -9.08 -3.48
CA ALA A 4 6.30 -8.66 -2.13
C ALA A 4 5.09 -7.73 -2.07
N SER A 5 4.82 -6.94 -3.12
CA SER A 5 3.82 -5.87 -3.14
C SER A 5 2.78 -6.02 -4.26
N THR A 6 2.45 -7.26 -4.64
CA THR A 6 1.28 -7.57 -5.46
C THR A 6 0.00 -7.52 -4.59
N VAL A 7 -1.11 -8.03 -5.10
CA VAL A 7 -2.39 -8.08 -4.36
C VAL A 7 -2.20 -8.81 -3.03
N VAL A 8 -1.56 -9.98 -3.05
CA VAL A 8 -1.36 -10.81 -1.84
C VAL A 8 -0.03 -10.45 -1.16
N LYS A 9 -0.10 -10.01 0.08
CA LYS A 9 1.03 -9.57 0.91
C LYS A 9 1.11 -10.37 2.21
N THR A 10 2.31 -10.43 2.77
CA THR A 10 2.56 -10.93 4.13
C THR A 10 3.59 -10.05 4.81
N GLY A 11 3.50 -9.87 6.14
CA GLY A 11 4.45 -9.07 6.93
C GLY A 11 5.90 -9.41 6.63
N PRO A 12 6.32 -10.68 6.80
CA PRO A 12 7.72 -11.06 6.56
C PRO A 12 8.25 -10.76 5.15
N ARG A 13 7.40 -10.91 4.13
CA ARG A 13 7.81 -10.55 2.75
C ARG A 13 7.94 -9.05 2.54
N LEU A 14 7.09 -8.27 3.19
CA LEU A 14 7.19 -6.80 3.15
C LEU A 14 8.44 -6.32 3.87
N GLU A 15 8.76 -6.87 5.03
CA GLU A 15 9.98 -6.55 5.79
C GLU A 15 11.26 -6.88 5.01
N GLN A 16 11.33 -8.07 4.41
CA GLN A 16 12.44 -8.44 3.53
C GLN A 16 12.57 -7.51 2.32
N ALA A 17 11.45 -7.09 1.73
CA ALA A 17 11.46 -6.18 0.61
C ALA A 17 11.90 -4.78 1.02
N ILE A 18 11.50 -4.28 2.20
CA ILE A 18 11.96 -3.01 2.76
C ILE A 18 13.47 -3.04 2.99
N ALA A 19 13.99 -4.09 3.62
CA ALA A 19 15.42 -4.24 3.82
C ALA A 19 16.19 -4.23 2.48
N LYS A 20 15.62 -4.86 1.44
CA LYS A 20 16.24 -4.85 0.11
C LYS A 20 16.17 -3.47 -0.57
N ILE A 21 15.10 -2.72 -0.38
CA ILE A 21 15.01 -1.34 -0.88
C ILE A 21 16.00 -0.44 -0.13
N ASP A 22 16.11 -0.57 1.19
CA ASP A 22 17.08 0.19 1.99
C ASP A 22 18.52 -0.07 1.48
N GLU A 23 18.88 -1.33 1.21
CA GLU A 23 20.19 -1.69 0.59
C GLU A 23 20.37 -1.03 -0.78
N LEU A 24 19.34 -1.11 -1.63
CA LEU A 24 19.41 -0.53 -2.98
C LEU A 24 19.52 0.99 -2.96
N MET A 25 18.87 1.67 -2.02
CA MET A 25 18.98 3.12 -1.83
C MET A 25 20.41 3.51 -1.43
N GLN A 26 21.04 2.78 -0.49
CA GLN A 26 22.45 3.02 -0.12
C GLN A 26 23.41 2.77 -1.30
N ARG A 27 23.13 1.77 -2.13
CA ARG A 27 23.94 1.52 -3.34
C ARG A 27 23.72 2.63 -4.38
N PHE A 28 22.50 3.15 -4.48
CA PHE A 28 22.17 4.21 -5.41
C PHE A 28 22.91 5.53 -5.11
N GLU A 29 23.22 5.82 -3.83
CA GLU A 29 24.04 6.98 -3.46
C GLU A 29 25.46 6.96 -4.07
N LYS A 30 25.93 5.79 -4.47
CA LYS A 30 27.26 5.56 -5.06
C LYS A 30 27.21 5.34 -6.56
N VAL A 31 26.08 5.65 -7.22
CA VAL A 31 25.92 5.46 -8.67
C VAL A 31 26.71 6.53 -9.40
N GLU A 32 27.58 6.08 -10.28
CA GLU A 32 28.32 6.90 -11.23
C GLU A 32 27.75 6.76 -12.63
N LEU A 33 27.73 7.86 -13.38
CA LEU A 33 27.30 7.87 -14.76
C LEU A 33 28.52 7.70 -15.66
N GLY A 34 28.54 6.64 -16.48
CA GLY A 34 29.59 6.43 -17.47
C GLY A 34 29.49 7.36 -18.69
N ASP A 35 28.34 8.04 -18.87
CA ASP A 35 28.11 8.97 -19.96
C ASP A 35 28.02 10.41 -19.42
N ALA A 36 28.90 11.26 -19.88
CA ALA A 36 28.98 12.69 -19.55
C ALA A 36 28.40 13.60 -20.66
N ALA A 37 27.68 13.05 -21.65
CA ALA A 37 27.11 13.83 -22.74
C ALA A 37 26.13 14.90 -22.20
N SER A 38 26.32 16.16 -22.65
CA SER A 38 25.44 17.28 -22.27
C SER A 38 24.16 17.34 -23.12
N TRP A 39 24.15 16.69 -24.26
CA TRP A 39 23.01 16.59 -25.19
C TRP A 39 22.50 15.16 -25.22
N THR A 40 21.25 14.91 -24.93
CA THR A 40 20.63 13.55 -24.93
C THR A 40 21.40 12.52 -24.07
N ASN A 41 21.41 12.71 -22.75
CA ASN A 41 21.97 11.70 -21.84
C ASN A 41 20.86 10.80 -21.28
N GLN A 42 20.64 9.65 -21.94
CA GLN A 42 19.66 8.65 -21.50
C GLN A 42 20.03 8.01 -20.15
N SER A 43 21.34 7.80 -19.91
CA SER A 43 21.82 7.22 -18.66
C SER A 43 21.45 8.08 -17.46
N LEU A 44 21.56 9.40 -17.59
CA LEU A 44 21.11 10.35 -16.56
C LEU A 44 19.60 10.25 -16.30
N SER A 45 18.81 10.21 -17.37
CA SER A 45 17.34 10.11 -17.25
C SER A 45 16.90 8.82 -16.56
N PHE A 46 17.48 7.67 -16.94
CA PHE A 46 17.17 6.38 -16.31
C PHE A 46 17.67 6.31 -14.88
N THR A 47 18.81 6.87 -14.56
CA THR A 47 19.33 6.92 -13.18
C THR A 47 18.41 7.75 -12.30
N ARG A 48 17.97 8.92 -12.73
CA ARG A 48 17.01 9.74 -11.99
C ARG A 48 15.69 9.00 -11.76
N ALA A 49 15.12 8.40 -12.83
CA ALA A 49 13.91 7.60 -12.73
C ALA A 49 14.07 6.42 -11.74
N THR A 50 15.24 5.76 -11.73
CA THR A 50 15.54 4.68 -10.78
C THR A 50 15.52 5.19 -9.33
N GLY A 51 16.13 6.34 -9.05
CA GLY A 51 16.10 6.97 -7.73
C GLY A 51 14.67 7.28 -7.27
N ASP A 52 13.84 7.81 -8.16
CA ASP A 52 12.43 8.10 -7.84
C ASP A 52 11.62 6.83 -7.64
N MET A 53 11.85 5.78 -8.43
CA MET A 53 11.22 4.47 -8.25
C MET A 53 11.58 3.83 -6.90
N LEU A 54 12.80 3.98 -6.40
CA LEU A 54 13.20 3.47 -5.08
C LEU A 54 12.43 4.18 -3.96
N LYS A 55 12.26 5.50 -4.02
CA LYS A 55 11.47 6.26 -3.04
C LYS A 55 10.00 5.85 -3.05
N ILE A 56 9.41 5.69 -4.23
CA ILE A 56 8.02 5.23 -4.37
C ILE A 56 7.87 3.81 -3.83
N ALA A 57 8.83 2.93 -4.11
CA ALA A 57 8.83 1.56 -3.61
C ALA A 57 8.89 1.51 -2.08
N ASP A 58 9.73 2.33 -1.45
CA ASP A 58 9.81 2.48 0.00
C ASP A 58 8.46 2.88 0.59
N ALA A 59 7.82 3.91 0.03
CA ALA A 59 6.51 4.40 0.48
C ALA A 59 5.43 3.31 0.40
N ILE A 60 5.35 2.58 -0.72
CA ILE A 60 4.36 1.52 -0.93
C ILE A 60 4.57 0.36 0.05
N LEU A 61 5.80 -0.07 0.26
CA LEU A 61 6.12 -1.19 1.13
C LEU A 61 5.86 -0.86 2.60
N ARG A 62 6.30 0.32 3.06
CA ARG A 62 6.07 0.76 4.45
C ARG A 62 4.59 0.99 4.74
N ALA A 63 3.86 1.64 3.83
CA ALA A 63 2.42 1.81 3.97
C ALA A 63 1.69 0.45 3.98
N GLY A 64 2.12 -0.50 3.15
CA GLY A 64 1.58 -1.85 3.11
C GLY A 64 1.87 -2.67 4.36
N LEU A 65 3.04 -2.49 4.98
CA LEU A 65 3.42 -3.15 6.23
C LEU A 65 2.59 -2.63 7.41
N LEU A 66 2.46 -1.30 7.53
CA LEU A 66 1.74 -0.65 8.62
C LEU A 66 0.22 -0.84 8.58
N ARG A 67 -0.34 -1.12 7.40
CA ARG A 67 -1.76 -1.40 7.25
C ARG A 67 -2.04 -2.88 7.53
N GLU A 68 -2.42 -3.18 8.75
CA GLU A 68 -2.72 -4.52 9.26
C GLU A 68 -4.19 -4.92 9.04
N GLU A 69 -4.64 -4.85 7.80
CA GLU A 69 -5.99 -5.24 7.37
C GLU A 69 -5.99 -5.68 5.91
N SER A 70 -7.10 -6.22 5.45
CA SER A 70 -7.36 -6.47 4.03
C SER A 70 -8.50 -5.58 3.54
N ARG A 71 -8.21 -4.73 2.52
CA ARG A 71 -9.19 -3.79 1.96
C ARG A 71 -8.93 -3.55 0.47
N GLY A 72 -9.93 -3.80 -0.36
CA GLY A 72 -9.83 -3.65 -1.81
C GLY A 72 -8.72 -4.54 -2.39
N ALA A 73 -7.81 -3.96 -3.15
CA ALA A 73 -6.66 -4.67 -3.73
C ALA A 73 -5.50 -4.89 -2.72
N HIS A 74 -5.60 -4.34 -1.49
CA HIS A 74 -4.64 -4.60 -0.44
C HIS A 74 -5.08 -5.81 0.36
N TYR A 75 -4.57 -7.00 0.02
CA TYR A 75 -4.84 -8.24 0.73
C TYR A 75 -3.64 -8.69 1.55
N ARG A 76 -3.79 -8.70 2.86
CA ARG A 76 -2.83 -9.20 3.85
C ARG A 76 -3.23 -10.60 4.28
N LYS A 77 -2.45 -11.61 3.89
CA LYS A 77 -2.74 -13.00 4.27
C LYS A 77 -2.67 -13.23 5.79
N ASP A 78 -1.85 -12.45 6.47
CA ASP A 78 -1.68 -12.41 7.93
C ASP A 78 -2.78 -11.60 8.64
N PHE A 79 -3.46 -10.68 7.92
CA PHE A 79 -4.60 -9.89 8.41
C PHE A 79 -5.74 -9.92 7.37
N PRO A 80 -6.43 -11.05 7.19
CA PRO A 80 -7.40 -11.23 6.09
C PRO A 80 -8.67 -10.40 6.24
N GLU A 81 -8.99 -9.97 7.47
CA GLU A 81 -10.20 -9.22 7.76
C GLU A 81 -10.00 -7.70 7.57
N ARG A 82 -11.11 -7.03 7.21
CA ARG A 82 -11.19 -5.58 7.17
C ARG A 82 -11.38 -5.03 8.59
N ASN A 83 -10.68 -3.96 8.92
CA ASN A 83 -10.77 -3.29 10.21
C ASN A 83 -11.09 -1.81 10.04
N ASP A 84 -12.38 -1.44 10.09
CA ASP A 84 -12.84 -0.06 9.92
C ASP A 84 -12.56 0.80 11.14
N GLU A 85 -12.56 0.25 12.32
CA GLU A 85 -12.28 0.98 13.56
C GLU A 85 -10.87 1.58 13.52
N ARG A 86 -9.90 0.80 13.13
CA ARG A 86 -8.47 1.18 13.12
C ARG A 86 -8.03 1.83 11.81
N PHE A 87 -8.52 1.34 10.68
CA PHE A 87 -8.01 1.65 9.35
C PHE A 87 -9.01 2.26 8.37
N PHE A 88 -10.16 2.79 8.85
CA PHE A 88 -10.98 3.66 8.01
C PHE A 88 -10.31 5.02 7.82
N LYS A 89 -9.12 4.98 7.22
CA LYS A 89 -8.19 6.09 7.06
C LYS A 89 -7.45 5.96 5.73
N THR A 90 -7.06 7.09 5.16
CA THR A 90 -6.13 7.13 4.02
C THR A 90 -4.70 7.07 4.53
N SER A 91 -3.88 6.20 3.94
CA SER A 91 -2.43 6.20 4.17
C SER A 91 -1.82 7.32 3.33
N VAL A 92 -1.15 8.27 3.99
CA VAL A 92 -0.41 9.36 3.35
C VAL A 92 1.07 9.11 3.58
N ALA A 93 1.84 9.02 2.51
CA ALA A 93 3.28 8.87 2.56
C ALA A 93 3.97 10.22 2.27
N ARG A 94 4.93 10.60 3.10
CA ARG A 94 5.78 11.78 2.90
C ARG A 94 7.23 11.36 2.93
N TYR A 95 7.99 11.76 1.92
CA TYR A 95 9.42 11.51 1.92
C TYR A 95 10.12 12.44 2.91
N ASN A 96 10.88 11.86 3.82
CA ASN A 96 11.68 12.56 4.81
C ASN A 96 13.15 12.61 4.34
N ALA A 97 13.58 13.76 3.88
CA ALA A 97 14.92 13.94 3.35
C ALA A 97 16.02 13.74 4.41
N SER A 98 15.72 13.97 5.70
CA SER A 98 16.68 13.80 6.79
C SER A 98 16.99 12.34 7.08
N THR A 99 15.99 11.46 6.93
CA THR A 99 16.13 10.01 7.18
C THR A 99 16.33 9.22 5.89
N GLY A 100 16.06 9.82 4.73
CA GLY A 100 16.04 9.15 3.43
C GLY A 100 14.90 8.15 3.27
N LYS A 101 13.87 8.19 4.12
CA LYS A 101 12.77 7.21 4.18
C LYS A 101 11.41 7.87 4.08
N SER A 102 10.38 7.07 3.87
CA SER A 102 9.01 7.55 3.82
C SER A 102 8.34 7.44 5.20
N ASP A 103 7.86 8.55 5.72
CA ASP A 103 6.99 8.62 6.89
C ASP A 103 5.55 8.36 6.46
N ILE A 104 4.84 7.48 7.16
CA ILE A 104 3.47 7.09 6.84
C ILE A 104 2.52 7.59 7.93
N GLU A 105 1.53 8.36 7.51
CA GLU A 105 0.47 8.89 8.36
C GLU A 105 -0.88 8.31 7.95
N PHE A 106 -1.78 8.06 8.91
CA PHE A 106 -3.15 7.64 8.66
C PHE A 106 -4.12 8.79 8.93
N VAL A 107 -4.69 9.35 7.85
CA VAL A 107 -5.64 10.46 7.91
C VAL A 107 -7.08 9.94 7.88
N PRO A 108 -7.95 10.32 8.83
CA PRO A 108 -9.34 9.90 8.86
C PRO A 108 -10.10 10.27 7.59
N VAL A 109 -10.95 9.36 7.12
CA VAL A 109 -11.86 9.59 5.98
C VAL A 109 -13.27 9.84 6.51
N LYS A 110 -13.93 10.89 6.01
CA LYS A 110 -15.35 11.15 6.28
C LYS A 110 -16.19 10.56 5.14
N ALA A 111 -17.04 9.59 5.46
CA ALA A 111 -18.06 9.13 4.54
C ALA A 111 -19.25 10.12 4.61
N VAL A 112 -19.46 10.91 3.55
CA VAL A 112 -20.48 11.97 3.54
C VAL A 112 -21.76 11.54 2.85
N LEU A 113 -21.68 10.71 1.82
CA LEU A 113 -22.82 10.39 0.94
C LEU A 113 -23.23 8.92 0.96
N VAL A 114 -22.36 8.01 1.36
CA VAL A 114 -22.63 6.57 1.30
C VAL A 114 -22.15 5.90 2.59
N GLU A 115 -23.02 5.11 3.21
CA GLU A 115 -22.62 4.24 4.31
C GLU A 115 -21.66 3.15 3.84
N LEU A 116 -20.64 2.90 4.66
CA LEU A 116 -19.68 1.84 4.40
C LEU A 116 -20.32 0.49 4.64
N ARG A 117 -20.49 -0.27 3.57
CA ARG A 117 -20.91 -1.67 3.66
C ARG A 117 -19.74 -2.60 3.41
N ALA A 118 -19.67 -3.69 4.19
CA ALA A 118 -18.71 -4.76 3.91
C ALA A 118 -19.09 -5.41 2.55
N ARG A 119 -18.11 -5.50 1.64
CA ARG A 119 -18.31 -6.12 0.34
C ARG A 119 -18.04 -7.61 0.48
N THR A 120 -19.08 -8.41 0.44
CA THR A 120 -18.98 -9.87 0.44
C THR A 120 -18.86 -10.36 -1.00
N TYR A 121 -17.69 -10.86 -1.40
CA TYR A 121 -17.52 -11.51 -2.69
C TYR A 121 -18.03 -12.96 -2.61
N GLY A 122 -19.09 -13.29 -3.36
CA GLY A 122 -19.51 -14.69 -3.58
C GLY A 122 -20.30 -15.37 -2.46
N LYS A 123 -20.69 -14.69 -1.39
CA LYS A 123 -21.74 -15.18 -0.48
C LYS A 123 -23.04 -14.47 -0.87
N SER A 124 -23.94 -15.17 -1.58
CA SER A 124 -25.31 -14.71 -1.77
C SER A 124 -25.95 -14.45 -0.41
N ASP A 125 -26.55 -13.29 -0.26
CA ASP A 125 -27.37 -12.89 0.91
C ASP A 125 -28.62 -13.78 1.05
N SER A 126 -28.45 -15.06 1.35
CA SER A 126 -29.56 -15.98 1.63
C SER A 126 -30.05 -15.89 3.07
N LYS A 127 -29.61 -14.91 3.86
CA LYS A 127 -30.03 -14.73 5.27
C LYS A 127 -30.77 -13.43 5.60
N ALA A 128 -30.95 -12.51 4.65
CA ALA A 128 -31.64 -11.24 4.94
C ALA A 128 -33.16 -11.27 4.71
N THR A 129 -33.73 -12.29 4.03
CA THR A 129 -35.16 -12.30 3.63
C THR A 129 -36.08 -12.98 4.64
N THR A 130 -35.56 -13.57 5.72
CA THR A 130 -36.41 -14.34 6.67
C THR A 130 -36.82 -13.54 7.93
N LYS A 131 -36.39 -12.28 8.06
CA LYS A 131 -36.79 -11.46 9.24
C LYS A 131 -37.87 -10.42 8.98
N GLU A 132 -38.21 -10.15 7.73
CA GLU A 132 -39.20 -9.10 7.40
C GLU A 132 -40.62 -9.63 7.19
N THR A 133 -40.80 -10.94 7.06
CA THR A 133 -42.12 -11.56 6.89
C THR A 133 -42.80 -11.98 8.20
N ALA A 134 -42.13 -11.84 9.35
CA ALA A 134 -42.73 -12.21 10.65
C ALA A 134 -43.30 -11.00 11.42
N ALA A 135 -43.21 -9.78 10.91
CA ALA A 135 -43.68 -8.56 11.57
C ALA A 135 -44.99 -7.97 11.03
N THR A 136 -45.61 -8.66 10.01
CA THR A 136 -46.87 -8.16 9.38
C THR A 136 -48.03 -9.14 9.55
N ALA A 137 -47.95 -10.09 10.48
CA ALA A 137 -49.04 -10.98 10.84
C ALA A 137 -49.22 -11.02 12.37
N SER A 138 -49.72 -9.92 12.93
CA SER A 138 -50.46 -9.85 14.22
C SER A 138 -51.28 -8.59 14.24
#